data_9a86a5591dbb123ae775c0e86f6df7d7
#
_entry.id   9a86a5591dbb123ae775c0e86f6df7d7
#
_cell.length_a   1.000
_cell.length_b   1.000
_cell.length_c   1.000
_cell.angle_alpha   90.00
_cell.angle_beta   90.00
_cell.angle_gamma   90.00
#
_symmetry.space_group_name_H-M   'P 1'
#
loop_
_entity.id
_entity.type
_entity.pdbx_description
1 polymer ?
#
loop_
_entity_poly.entity_id
_entity_poly.type
_entity_poly.pdbx_seq_one_letter_code
_entity_poly.pdbx_strand_id
1 'polypeptide(L)' 'MVVAELQTKVQKYETKASRCEEQARAATDKAQQTFYEVLAGYYNSLATDFRKIIEKRTVA' A
#
# COMPACT_ATOMS: atom_id res chain seq x y z
N MET A 1 5.19 -19.90 1.86
CA MET A 1 4.20 -18.90 1.46
C MET A 1 4.02 -18.96 -0.05
N VAL A 2 2.79 -19.05 -0.50
CA VAL A 2 2.50 -19.15 -1.93
C VAL A 2 2.29 -17.75 -2.53
N VAL A 3 2.54 -17.65 -3.85
CA VAL A 3 2.44 -16.38 -4.58
C VAL A 3 1.03 -15.79 -4.45
N ALA A 4 -0.02 -16.63 -4.46
CA ALA A 4 -1.38 -16.13 -4.34
C ALA A 4 -1.62 -15.36 -3.04
N GLU A 5 -1.02 -15.79 -1.94
CA GLU A 5 -1.14 -15.08 -0.66
C GLU A 5 -0.43 -13.72 -0.73
N LEU A 6 0.72 -13.67 -1.41
CA LEU A 6 1.44 -12.42 -1.58
C LEU A 6 0.65 -11.45 -2.45
N GLN A 7 0.01 -11.96 -3.52
CA GLN A 7 -0.82 -11.14 -4.39
C GLN A 7 -2.01 -10.55 -3.63
N THR A 8 -2.61 -11.34 -2.75
CA THR A 8 -3.71 -10.85 -1.90
C THR A 8 -3.24 -9.73 -0.99
N LYS A 9 -2.04 -9.86 -0.43
CA LYS A 9 -1.46 -8.80 0.42
C LYS A 9 -1.18 -7.54 -0.37
N VAL A 10 -0.68 -7.67 -1.61
CA VAL A 10 -0.47 -6.50 -2.48
C VAL A 10 -1.78 -5.76 -2.69
N GLN A 11 -2.85 -6.48 -3.06
CA GLN A 11 -4.16 -5.87 -3.27
C GLN A 11 -4.67 -5.18 -2.02
N LYS A 12 -4.51 -5.84 -0.87
CA LYS A 12 -4.96 -5.29 0.41
C LYS A 12 -4.27 -3.95 0.70
N TYR A 13 -2.95 -3.91 0.54
CA TYR A 13 -2.20 -2.69 0.86
C TYR A 13 -2.41 -1.59 -0.18
N GLU A 14 -2.61 -1.95 -1.46
CA GLU A 14 -2.97 -0.98 -2.47
C GLU A 14 -4.32 -0.33 -2.16
N THR A 15 -5.30 -1.13 -1.73
CA THR A 15 -6.61 -0.62 -1.33
C THR A 15 -6.49 0.30 -0.12
N LYS A 16 -5.70 -0.10 0.87
CA LYS A 16 -5.49 0.73 2.06
C LYS A 16 -4.81 2.05 1.70
N ALA A 17 -3.82 2.02 0.80
CA ALA A 17 -3.15 3.23 0.36
C ALA A 17 -4.11 4.16 -0.36
N SER A 18 -4.95 3.63 -1.24
CA SER A 18 -5.96 4.44 -1.96
C SER A 18 -6.92 5.11 -1.00
N ARG A 19 -7.38 4.38 0.01
CA ARG A 19 -8.28 4.95 1.01
C ARG A 19 -7.61 6.06 1.81
N CYS A 20 -6.34 5.87 2.16
CA CYS A 20 -5.59 6.90 2.86
C CYS A 20 -5.41 8.14 2.00
N GLU A 21 -5.16 7.96 0.70
CA GLU A 21 -5.05 9.09 -0.23
C GLU A 21 -6.36 9.86 -0.32
N GLU A 22 -7.49 9.15 -0.36
CA GLU A 22 -8.81 9.79 -0.36
C GLU A 22 -9.04 10.57 0.93
N GLN A 23 -8.68 9.98 2.08
CA GLN A 23 -8.82 10.65 3.38
C GLN A 23 -7.94 11.89 3.44
N ALA A 24 -6.72 11.82 2.88
CA ALA A 24 -5.83 12.97 2.85
C ALA A 24 -6.45 14.12 2.06
N ARG A 25 -7.05 13.81 0.92
CA ARG A 25 -7.71 14.83 0.08
C ARG A 25 -8.92 15.43 0.77
N ALA A 26 -9.63 14.63 1.57
CA ALA A 26 -10.83 15.08 2.28
C ALA A 26 -10.52 15.76 3.61
N ALA A 27 -9.29 15.66 4.10
CA ALA A 27 -8.92 16.20 5.40
C ALA A 27 -9.03 17.71 5.41
N THR A 28 -9.59 18.26 6.50
CA THR A 28 -9.81 19.70 6.62
C THR A 28 -8.69 20.40 7.37
N ASP A 29 -7.84 19.67 8.09
CA ASP A 29 -6.68 20.26 8.74
C ASP A 29 -5.39 19.60 8.27
N LYS A 30 -4.30 20.36 8.43
CA LYS A 30 -2.99 19.97 7.92
C LYS A 30 -2.44 18.72 8.63
N ALA A 31 -2.70 18.61 9.91
CA ALA A 31 -2.19 17.47 10.69
C ALA A 31 -2.80 16.16 10.21
N GLN A 32 -4.12 16.14 9.99
CA GLN A 32 -4.81 14.98 9.46
C GLN A 32 -4.33 14.66 8.05
N GLN A 33 -4.21 15.66 7.21
CA GLN A 33 -3.74 15.48 5.84
C GLN A 33 -2.37 14.80 5.83
N THR A 34 -1.45 15.31 6.62
CA THR A 34 -0.09 14.76 6.70
C THR A 34 -0.11 13.33 7.21
N PHE A 35 -0.92 13.06 8.22
CA PHE A 35 -1.06 11.71 8.79
C PHE A 35 -1.46 10.70 7.71
N TYR A 36 -2.50 11.02 6.94
CA TYR A 36 -2.98 10.10 5.91
C TYR A 36 -2.01 9.99 4.74
N GLU A 37 -1.30 11.06 4.39
CA GLU A 37 -0.26 11.00 3.35
C GLU A 37 0.88 10.07 3.76
N VAL A 38 1.29 10.12 5.02
CA VAL A 38 2.34 9.24 5.54
C VAL A 38 1.88 7.79 5.52
N LEU A 39 0.64 7.54 5.95
CA LEU A 39 0.07 6.18 5.92
C LEU A 39 -0.01 5.65 4.49
N ALA A 40 -0.46 6.48 3.55
CA ALA A 40 -0.56 6.07 2.15
C ALA A 40 0.82 5.66 1.62
N GLY A 41 1.84 6.44 1.93
CA GLY A 41 3.22 6.12 1.54
C GLY A 41 3.69 4.81 2.15
N TYR A 42 3.37 4.57 3.41
CA TYR A 42 3.72 3.34 4.09
C TYR A 42 3.08 2.12 3.40
N TYR A 43 1.78 2.19 3.13
CA TYR A 43 1.09 1.08 2.48
C TYR A 43 1.56 0.88 1.04
N ASN A 44 1.84 1.94 0.31
CA ASN A 44 2.39 1.84 -1.04
C ASN A 44 3.75 1.16 -1.03
N SER A 45 4.60 1.48 -0.05
CA SER A 45 5.91 0.84 0.10
C SER A 45 5.78 -0.65 0.38
N LEU A 46 4.83 -1.02 1.24
CA LEU A 46 4.59 -2.44 1.53
C LEU A 46 4.13 -3.18 0.27
N ALA A 47 3.21 -2.61 -0.47
CA ALA A 47 2.73 -3.23 -1.71
C ALA A 47 3.87 -3.42 -2.69
N THR A 48 4.73 -2.41 -2.84
CA THR A 48 5.89 -2.49 -3.73
C THR A 48 6.84 -3.59 -3.30
N ASP A 49 7.10 -3.71 -2.00
CA ASP A 49 8.00 -4.73 -1.48
C ASP A 49 7.45 -6.13 -1.75
N PHE A 50 6.15 -6.35 -1.55
CA PHE A 50 5.55 -7.65 -1.85
C PHE A 50 5.58 -7.95 -3.33
N ARG A 51 5.40 -6.96 -4.21
CA ARG A 51 5.54 -7.16 -5.65
C ARG A 51 6.95 -7.62 -6.02
N LYS A 52 7.97 -7.03 -5.39
CA LYS A 52 9.36 -7.44 -5.63
C LYS A 52 9.59 -8.88 -5.24
N ILE A 53 9.01 -9.31 -4.12
CA ILE A 53 9.11 -10.70 -3.69
C ILE A 53 8.45 -11.63 -4.70
N ILE A 54 7.26 -11.26 -5.19
CA ILE A 54 6.54 -12.04 -6.19
C ILE A 54 7.39 -12.17 -7.45
N GLU A 55 7.98 -11.08 -7.94
CA GLU A 55 8.83 -11.11 -9.12
C GLU A 55 9.97 -12.09 -8.96
N LYS A 56 10.64 -12.06 -7.81
CA LYS A 56 11.77 -12.95 -7.57
C LYS A 56 11.36 -14.41 -7.55
N ARG A 57 10.13 -14.71 -7.12
CA ARG A 57 9.64 -16.09 -7.05
C ARG A 57 9.12 -16.59 -8.37
N THR A 58 8.68 -15.70 -9.27
CA THR A 58 8.10 -16.10 -10.55
C THR A 58 9.12 -16.11 -11.69
N VAL A 59 10.29 -15.52 -11.50
CA VAL A 59 11.36 -15.44 -12.51
C VAL A 59 12.47 -16.42 -12.16
N ALA A 60 12.14 -17.63 -11.90
CA ALA A 60 13.14 -18.63 -11.51
C ALA A 60 13.95 -19.15 -12.71
#